data_3e3b00773d8b56cd3c1617c27ef519d3
#
_entry.id   3e3b00773d8b56cd3c1617c27ef519d3
#
_cell.length_a   1.000
_cell.length_b   1.000
_cell.length_c   1.000
_cell.angle_alpha   90.00
_cell.angle_beta   90.00
_cell.angle_gamma   90.00
#
_symmetry.space_group_name_H-M   'P 1'
#
loop_
_entity.id
_entity.type
_entity.pdbx_description
1 polymer ?
#
loop_
_entity_poly.entity_id
_entity_poly.type
_entity_poly.pdbx_seq_one_letter_code
_entity_poly.pdbx_strand_id
1 'polypeptide(L)'
;MADNAERYTLVFEESTDLTKDDKSKSLTLVIPEKAEDISSFLNLHTTRDVPIAFPGKGEVVLTEKLADKCGAGIGDMVTLQDDDMNTLELKVSGISENYVYNYAYISPETWTEQIGSAPEYKSAYINVKEEKDVHSVSAAVMNCDGVASVTVNADMKVRFSSMMKSLDYVVLLIIGCAGSLAFIVLYNLTNINITERLREIATIKVLGFYRRETASYVFRENLVLTGIGAGVGLI
;
A
#
# COMPACT_ATOMS: atom_id res chain seq x y z
N MET A 1 18.13 16.12 -25.06
CA MET A 1 17.28 15.98 -23.84
C MET A 1 15.89 16.47 -24.17
N ALA A 2 14.85 15.78 -23.71
CA ALA A 2 13.49 16.24 -23.94
C ALA A 2 13.29 17.60 -23.24
N ASP A 3 12.79 18.61 -23.96
CA ASP A 3 12.64 20.00 -23.48
C ASP A 3 11.78 20.14 -22.22
N ASN A 4 11.00 19.10 -21.85
CA ASN A 4 10.08 19.07 -20.71
C ASN A 4 10.61 18.26 -19.52
N ALA A 5 11.82 17.70 -19.57
CA ALA A 5 12.47 17.12 -18.41
C ALA A 5 12.97 18.24 -17.49
N GLU A 6 12.63 18.18 -16.21
CA GLU A 6 13.05 19.17 -15.22
C GLU A 6 14.44 18.84 -14.66
N ARG A 7 14.58 17.62 -14.20
CA ARG A 7 15.81 17.09 -13.60
C ARG A 7 15.96 15.61 -13.93
N TYR A 8 17.20 15.15 -13.93
CA TYR A 8 17.51 13.73 -13.97
C TYR A 8 18.70 13.43 -13.06
N THR A 9 18.79 12.20 -12.60
CA THR A 9 19.96 11.65 -11.92
C THR A 9 20.19 10.24 -12.39
N LEU A 10 21.46 9.88 -12.55
CA LEU A 10 21.84 8.50 -12.85
C LEU A 10 21.82 7.69 -11.56
N VAL A 11 21.40 6.44 -11.68
CA VAL A 11 21.35 5.51 -10.57
C VAL A 11 21.88 4.14 -10.98
N PHE A 12 22.55 3.51 -10.04
CA PHE A 12 22.86 2.10 -10.11
C PHE A 12 21.73 1.35 -9.41
N GLU A 13 21.17 0.37 -10.09
CA GLU A 13 20.14 -0.51 -9.54
C GLU A 13 20.51 -1.96 -9.84
N GLU A 14 20.60 -2.76 -8.78
CA GLU A 14 20.95 -4.18 -8.88
C GLU A 14 20.16 -4.99 -7.86
N SER A 15 19.86 -6.24 -8.22
CA SER A 15 19.27 -7.21 -7.29
C SER A 15 20.38 -7.72 -6.37
N THR A 16 20.15 -7.63 -5.08
CA THR A 16 21.14 -7.94 -4.03
C THR A 16 20.43 -8.68 -2.92
N ASP A 17 21.14 -9.53 -2.18
CA ASP A 17 20.60 -10.20 -1.01
C ASP A 17 21.09 -9.53 0.28
N LEU A 18 20.14 -9.15 1.14
CA LEU A 18 20.45 -8.71 2.51
C LEU A 18 20.44 -9.91 3.44
N THR A 19 21.55 -10.10 4.12
CA THR A 19 21.71 -11.14 5.12
C THR A 19 21.95 -10.54 6.50
N LYS A 20 21.18 -11.04 7.46
CA LYS A 20 21.38 -10.77 8.89
C LYS A 20 21.09 -12.05 9.67
N ASP A 21 22.03 -12.50 10.50
CA ASP A 21 21.99 -13.79 11.16
C ASP A 21 21.75 -14.91 10.12
N ASP A 22 20.74 -15.77 10.30
CA ASP A 22 20.38 -16.85 9.35
C ASP A 22 19.29 -16.45 8.34
N LYS A 23 18.92 -15.16 8.27
CA LYS A 23 17.85 -14.68 7.38
C LYS A 23 18.45 -13.96 6.19
N SER A 24 18.07 -14.39 4.99
CA SER A 24 18.41 -13.71 3.74
C SER A 24 17.16 -13.34 2.97
N LYS A 25 17.13 -12.16 2.36
CA LYS A 25 16.06 -11.63 1.54
C LYS A 25 16.58 -10.78 0.40
N SER A 26 16.06 -11.04 -0.79
CA SER A 26 16.37 -10.25 -1.97
C SER A 26 15.72 -8.87 -1.92
N LEU A 27 16.45 -7.91 -2.41
CA LEU A 27 16.08 -6.51 -2.52
C LEU A 27 16.68 -5.89 -3.79
N THR A 28 16.28 -4.67 -4.11
CA THR A 28 16.94 -3.82 -5.09
C THR A 28 17.82 -2.81 -4.36
N LEU A 29 19.12 -2.87 -4.61
CA LEU A 29 20.08 -1.89 -4.15
C LEU A 29 20.04 -0.68 -5.06
N VAL A 30 19.94 0.52 -4.49
CA VAL A 30 19.90 1.78 -5.23
C VAL A 30 21.03 2.69 -4.77
N ILE A 31 21.88 3.08 -5.72
CA ILE A 31 23.01 3.99 -5.50
C ILE A 31 22.87 5.14 -6.49
N PRO A 32 22.61 6.38 -6.05
CA PRO A 32 22.56 7.53 -6.94
C PRO A 32 23.97 8.00 -7.32
N GLU A 33 24.11 8.66 -8.45
CA GLU A 33 25.35 9.34 -8.82
C GLU A 33 25.73 10.43 -7.83
N LYS A 34 24.71 11.16 -7.33
CA LYS A 34 24.86 12.22 -6.33
C LYS A 34 23.85 12.04 -5.21
N ALA A 35 24.33 11.83 -4.01
CA ALA A 35 23.50 11.67 -2.82
C ALA A 35 22.65 12.92 -2.50
N GLU A 36 23.12 14.10 -2.84
CA GLU A 36 22.45 15.38 -2.58
C GLU A 36 21.19 15.59 -3.45
N ASP A 37 21.24 15.13 -4.70
CA ASP A 37 20.14 15.34 -5.67
C ASP A 37 19.00 14.34 -5.50
N ILE A 38 19.25 13.20 -4.85
CA ILE A 38 18.31 12.08 -4.79
C ILE A 38 17.01 12.42 -4.04
N SER A 39 17.06 13.33 -3.09
CA SER A 39 15.88 13.80 -2.34
C SER A 39 14.80 14.43 -3.21
N SER A 40 15.16 14.89 -4.42
CA SER A 40 14.21 15.39 -5.41
C SER A 40 13.46 14.28 -6.15
N PHE A 41 13.95 13.04 -6.11
CA PHE A 41 13.41 11.87 -6.80
C PHE A 41 12.80 10.84 -5.86
N LEU A 42 13.36 10.72 -4.64
CA LEU A 42 12.96 9.77 -3.62
C LEU A 42 12.57 10.51 -2.33
N ASN A 43 11.37 10.24 -1.86
CA ASN A 43 10.92 10.75 -0.57
C ASN A 43 11.09 9.65 0.49
N LEU A 44 12.24 9.63 1.15
CA LEU A 44 12.51 8.69 2.24
C LEU A 44 11.86 9.22 3.52
N HIS A 45 10.89 8.50 4.05
CA HIS A 45 10.15 8.86 5.26
C HIS A 45 9.78 7.63 6.08
N THR A 46 9.54 7.84 7.36
CA THR A 46 9.04 6.80 8.26
C THR A 46 7.52 6.66 8.11
N THR A 47 6.92 5.61 8.68
CA THR A 47 5.46 5.39 8.78
C THR A 47 4.70 6.56 9.42
N ARG A 48 5.39 7.44 10.14
CA ARG A 48 4.81 8.67 10.71
C ARG A 48 5.09 9.91 9.87
N ASP A 49 5.45 9.73 8.61
CA ASP A 49 5.75 10.82 7.66
C ASP A 49 6.93 11.73 8.08
N VAL A 50 7.84 11.21 8.91
CA VAL A 50 9.06 11.91 9.30
C VAL A 50 10.13 11.65 8.25
N PRO A 51 10.72 12.70 7.62
CA PRO A 51 11.74 12.53 6.60
C PRO A 51 13.00 11.88 7.18
N ILE A 52 13.61 10.98 6.39
CA ILE A 52 14.85 10.29 6.71
C ILE A 52 15.94 10.87 5.81
N ALA A 53 17.08 11.22 6.40
CA ALA A 53 18.24 11.65 5.64
C ALA A 53 18.76 10.49 4.78
N PHE A 54 19.29 10.81 3.60
CA PHE A 54 19.98 9.82 2.78
C PHE A 54 21.22 9.28 3.54
N PRO A 55 21.52 7.96 3.45
CA PRO A 55 22.57 7.34 4.24
C PRO A 55 23.94 7.91 3.91
N GLY A 56 24.75 8.08 4.94
CA GLY A 56 26.14 8.50 4.84
C GLY A 56 27.06 7.32 4.50
N LYS A 57 28.36 7.56 4.65
CA LYS A 57 29.40 6.57 4.40
C LYS A 57 29.30 5.39 5.38
N GLY A 58 29.26 4.16 4.86
CA GLY A 58 29.13 2.93 5.66
C GLY A 58 27.73 2.70 6.22
N GLU A 59 26.75 3.48 5.76
CA GLU A 59 25.37 3.40 6.22
C GLU A 59 24.43 2.91 5.12
N VAL A 60 23.27 2.37 5.54
CA VAL A 60 22.18 1.92 4.65
C VAL A 60 20.84 2.35 5.21
N VAL A 61 19.95 2.79 4.33
CA VAL A 61 18.52 2.93 4.62
C VAL A 61 17.78 1.76 3.99
N LEU A 62 17.00 1.03 4.80
CA LEU A 62 16.21 -0.14 4.38
C LEU A 62 14.73 0.20 4.31
N THR A 63 13.99 -0.53 3.48
CA THR A 63 12.53 -0.49 3.54
C THR A 63 12.00 -1.28 4.74
N GLU A 64 10.90 -0.81 5.36
CA GLU A 64 10.31 -1.36 6.59
C GLU A 64 10.06 -2.86 6.50
N LYS A 65 9.40 -3.32 5.43
CA LYS A 65 9.10 -4.76 5.24
C LYS A 65 10.34 -5.64 5.15
N LEU A 66 11.43 -5.10 4.60
CA LEU A 66 12.70 -5.81 4.52
C LEU A 66 13.35 -5.88 5.91
N ALA A 67 13.40 -4.77 6.60
CA ALA A 67 13.93 -4.67 7.96
C ALA A 67 13.21 -5.63 8.91
N ASP A 68 11.86 -5.67 8.88
CA ASP A 68 11.05 -6.58 9.69
C ASP A 68 11.32 -8.06 9.38
N LYS A 69 11.38 -8.41 8.09
CA LYS A 69 11.60 -9.82 7.68
C LYS A 69 12.99 -10.33 8.07
N CYS A 70 13.99 -9.47 8.02
CA CYS A 70 15.38 -9.82 8.42
C CYS A 70 15.62 -9.58 9.92
N GLY A 71 14.70 -8.92 10.63
CA GLY A 71 14.88 -8.54 12.03
C GLY A 71 15.96 -7.48 12.21
N ALA A 72 16.11 -6.57 11.24
CA ALA A 72 17.09 -5.50 11.26
C ALA A 72 16.49 -4.23 11.85
N GLY A 73 17.11 -3.68 12.89
CA GLY A 73 16.76 -2.41 13.51
C GLY A 73 17.74 -1.29 13.18
N ILE A 74 17.37 -0.05 13.47
CA ILE A 74 18.27 1.09 13.33
C ILE A 74 19.47 0.89 14.26
N GLY A 75 20.67 1.03 13.72
CA GLY A 75 21.93 0.83 14.42
C GLY A 75 22.56 -0.56 14.28
N ASP A 76 21.82 -1.53 13.76
CA ASP A 76 22.31 -2.87 13.49
C ASP A 76 23.27 -2.91 12.30
N MET A 77 24.17 -3.90 12.32
CA MET A 77 25.02 -4.24 11.17
C MET A 77 24.30 -5.28 10.31
N VAL A 78 24.32 -5.07 9.01
CA VAL A 78 23.76 -5.98 8.00
C VAL A 78 24.79 -6.20 6.89
N THR A 79 24.69 -7.34 6.20
CA THR A 79 25.54 -7.66 5.07
C THR A 79 24.68 -7.68 3.80
N LEU A 80 25.06 -6.91 2.79
CA LEU A 80 24.54 -7.03 1.44
C LEU A 80 25.51 -7.88 0.61
N GLN A 81 24.95 -8.76 -0.20
CA GLN A 81 25.72 -9.58 -1.14
C GLN A 81 25.13 -9.41 -2.54
N ASP A 82 25.99 -9.00 -3.49
CA ASP A 82 25.61 -8.89 -4.89
C ASP A 82 25.72 -10.24 -5.63
N ASP A 83 25.30 -10.26 -6.89
CA ASP A 83 25.35 -11.46 -7.74
C ASP A 83 26.78 -11.93 -8.04
N ASP A 84 27.77 -11.05 -7.92
CA ASP A 84 29.21 -11.34 -8.07
C ASP A 84 29.87 -11.84 -6.80
N MET A 85 29.07 -12.11 -5.75
CA MET A 85 29.53 -12.57 -4.43
C MET A 85 30.36 -11.52 -3.64
N ASN A 86 30.34 -10.25 -4.03
CA ASN A 86 30.90 -9.18 -3.25
C ASN A 86 30.01 -8.91 -2.04
N THR A 87 30.59 -8.61 -0.90
CA THR A 87 29.89 -8.35 0.35
C THR A 87 30.14 -6.95 0.84
N LEU A 88 29.06 -6.29 1.27
CA LEU A 88 29.08 -4.95 1.85
C LEU A 88 28.59 -5.04 3.30
N GLU A 89 29.41 -4.61 4.24
CA GLU A 89 29.03 -4.51 5.65
C GLU A 89 28.54 -3.09 5.95
N LEU A 90 27.27 -2.95 6.36
CA LEU A 90 26.60 -1.67 6.47
C LEU A 90 25.85 -1.54 7.78
N LYS A 91 25.86 -0.33 8.33
CA LYS A 91 25.07 0.01 9.50
C LYS A 91 23.72 0.60 9.07
N VAL A 92 22.62 0.08 9.60
CA VAL A 92 21.28 0.62 9.34
C VAL A 92 21.14 1.99 10.00
N SER A 93 21.07 3.05 9.18
CA SER A 93 20.86 4.44 9.64
C SER A 93 19.41 4.85 9.66
N GLY A 94 18.56 4.20 8.84
CA GLY A 94 17.14 4.52 8.78
C GLY A 94 16.31 3.37 8.20
N ILE A 95 15.02 3.39 8.53
CA ILE A 95 14.03 2.46 7.98
C ILE A 95 12.93 3.29 7.34
N SER A 96 12.81 3.21 6.01
CA SER A 96 11.85 3.97 5.22
C SER A 96 10.60 3.17 4.94
N GLU A 97 9.44 3.82 5.04
CA GLU A 97 8.18 3.24 4.60
C GLU A 97 8.19 3.00 3.09
N ASN A 98 7.83 1.79 2.67
CA ASN A 98 7.58 1.48 1.28
C ASN A 98 6.60 0.30 1.17
N TYR A 99 5.55 0.50 0.37
CA TYR A 99 4.48 -0.49 0.22
C TYR A 99 4.79 -1.57 -0.80
N VAL A 100 5.66 -1.26 -1.77
CA VAL A 100 5.92 -2.13 -2.93
C VAL A 100 7.41 -2.36 -3.06
N TYR A 101 7.81 -3.64 -3.17
CA TYR A 101 9.19 -4.10 -3.26
C TYR A 101 10.06 -3.80 -2.02
N ASN A 102 11.24 -4.40 -2.01
CA ASN A 102 12.25 -4.20 -0.99
C ASN A 102 13.41 -3.42 -1.59
N TYR A 103 13.79 -2.33 -0.96
CA TYR A 103 14.92 -1.52 -1.39
C TYR A 103 15.92 -1.31 -0.28
N ALA A 104 17.18 -1.15 -0.67
CA ALA A 104 18.24 -0.61 0.17
C ALA A 104 18.91 0.56 -0.54
N TYR A 105 19.16 1.63 0.18
CA TYR A 105 19.80 2.83 -0.34
C TYR A 105 21.14 2.99 0.32
N ILE A 106 22.20 3.21 -0.46
CA ILE A 106 23.56 3.49 0.03
C ILE A 106 24.19 4.64 -0.75
N SER A 107 25.23 5.24 -0.18
CA SER A 107 25.98 6.30 -0.85
C SER A 107 27.00 5.72 -1.85
N PRO A 108 27.33 6.44 -2.94
CA PRO A 108 28.35 5.99 -3.90
C PRO A 108 29.74 5.87 -3.28
N GLU A 109 30.03 6.64 -2.22
CA GLU A 109 31.28 6.56 -1.48
C GLU A 109 31.41 5.21 -0.76
N THR A 110 30.32 4.73 -0.17
CA THR A 110 30.26 3.43 0.53
C THR A 110 30.57 2.29 -0.43
N TRP A 111 29.93 2.30 -1.61
CA TRP A 111 30.18 1.30 -2.64
C TRP A 111 31.65 1.30 -3.09
N THR A 112 32.16 2.48 -3.48
CA THR A 112 33.52 2.62 -4.01
C THR A 112 34.59 2.20 -2.98
N GLU A 113 34.36 2.44 -1.69
CA GLU A 113 35.30 2.06 -0.65
C GLU A 113 35.36 0.56 -0.40
N GLN A 114 34.20 -0.12 -0.42
CA GLN A 114 34.13 -1.54 -0.08
C GLN A 114 34.37 -2.45 -1.29
N ILE A 115 33.91 -2.05 -2.49
CA ILE A 115 34.06 -2.81 -3.72
C ILE A 115 35.34 -2.44 -4.47
N GLY A 116 35.84 -1.22 -4.32
CA GLY A 116 37.06 -0.73 -4.97
C GLY A 116 36.86 -0.22 -6.40
N SER A 117 35.63 -0.20 -6.91
CA SER A 117 35.25 0.34 -8.23
C SER A 117 34.05 1.26 -8.12
N ALA A 118 33.92 2.20 -9.06
CA ALA A 118 32.74 3.04 -9.13
C ALA A 118 31.52 2.23 -9.61
N PRO A 119 30.30 2.54 -9.13
CA PRO A 119 29.08 1.89 -9.61
C PRO A 119 28.86 2.16 -11.11
N GLU A 120 28.41 1.14 -11.85
CA GLU A 120 28.01 1.32 -13.25
C GLU A 120 26.57 1.80 -13.34
N TYR A 121 26.36 3.09 -13.60
CA TYR A 121 25.03 3.69 -13.69
C TYR A 121 24.33 3.28 -14.99
N LYS A 122 23.39 2.36 -14.89
CA LYS A 122 22.59 1.81 -16.03
C LYS A 122 21.15 2.30 -16.02
N SER A 123 20.70 2.96 -14.97
CA SER A 123 19.36 3.50 -14.84
C SER A 123 19.40 5.02 -14.65
N ALA A 124 18.29 5.69 -14.91
CA ALA A 124 18.12 7.12 -14.66
C ALA A 124 16.74 7.43 -14.11
N TYR A 125 16.68 8.25 -13.08
CA TYR A 125 15.43 8.84 -12.60
C TYR A 125 15.25 10.21 -13.25
N ILE A 126 14.06 10.45 -13.78
CA ILE A 126 13.74 11.67 -14.51
C ILE A 126 12.47 12.28 -13.90
N ASN A 127 12.57 13.53 -13.46
CA ASN A 127 11.42 14.34 -13.08
C ASN A 127 10.94 15.17 -14.26
N VAL A 128 9.63 15.23 -14.43
CA VAL A 128 8.96 15.97 -15.50
C VAL A 128 8.26 17.18 -14.90
N LYS A 129 8.32 18.33 -15.59
CA LYS A 129 7.74 19.59 -15.11
C LYS A 129 6.24 19.53 -14.87
N GLU A 130 5.52 18.88 -15.77
CA GLU A 130 4.07 18.74 -15.68
C GLU A 130 3.66 17.29 -15.93
N GLU A 131 2.70 16.79 -15.17
CA GLU A 131 2.21 15.41 -15.25
C GLU A 131 1.71 15.02 -16.66
N LYS A 132 1.15 15.99 -17.41
CA LYS A 132 0.68 15.79 -18.80
C LYS A 132 1.81 15.47 -19.79
N ASP A 133 3.04 15.89 -19.49
CA ASP A 133 4.21 15.72 -20.38
C ASP A 133 4.95 14.40 -20.16
N VAL A 134 4.54 13.62 -19.14
CA VAL A 134 5.19 12.36 -18.76
C VAL A 134 5.26 11.39 -19.95
N HIS A 135 4.17 11.22 -20.70
CA HIS A 135 4.13 10.29 -21.83
C HIS A 135 4.96 10.78 -23.03
N SER A 136 5.00 12.11 -23.26
CA SER A 136 5.83 12.68 -24.33
C SER A 136 7.32 12.56 -24.02
N VAL A 137 7.70 12.80 -22.76
CA VAL A 137 9.08 12.62 -22.29
C VAL A 137 9.47 11.15 -22.32
N SER A 138 8.61 10.24 -21.84
CA SER A 138 8.91 8.81 -21.87
C SER A 138 9.07 8.27 -23.29
N ALA A 139 8.24 8.71 -24.24
CA ALA A 139 8.39 8.35 -25.65
C ALA A 139 9.68 8.90 -26.26
N ALA A 140 10.05 10.14 -25.91
CA ALA A 140 11.31 10.73 -26.39
C ALA A 140 12.53 9.99 -25.83
N VAL A 141 12.51 9.63 -24.54
CA VAL A 141 13.58 8.86 -23.90
C VAL A 141 13.67 7.44 -24.49
N MET A 142 12.53 6.79 -24.73
CA MET A 142 12.50 5.44 -25.32
C MET A 142 13.08 5.39 -26.75
N ASN A 143 13.05 6.51 -27.47
CA ASN A 143 13.66 6.63 -28.82
C ASN A 143 15.17 6.95 -28.79
N CYS A 144 15.77 7.12 -27.61
CA CYS A 144 17.21 7.29 -27.48
C CYS A 144 17.93 5.95 -27.66
N ASP A 145 19.07 5.96 -28.35
CA ASP A 145 19.92 4.78 -28.49
C ASP A 145 20.42 4.32 -27.11
N GLY A 146 20.32 3.02 -26.85
CA GLY A 146 20.78 2.41 -25.59
C GLY A 146 19.74 2.33 -24.48
N VAL A 147 18.54 2.89 -24.65
CA VAL A 147 17.44 2.76 -23.68
C VAL A 147 16.69 1.45 -23.92
N ALA A 148 16.73 0.55 -22.94
CA ALA A 148 16.05 -0.74 -23.00
C ALA A 148 14.57 -0.65 -22.58
N SER A 149 14.25 0.15 -21.57
CA SER A 149 12.88 0.30 -21.06
C SER A 149 12.69 1.63 -20.33
N VAL A 150 11.45 2.11 -20.29
CA VAL A 150 11.03 3.28 -19.51
C VAL A 150 9.83 2.91 -18.67
N THR A 151 9.91 3.13 -17.37
CA THR A 151 8.82 2.91 -16.43
C THR A 151 8.24 4.24 -15.99
N VAL A 152 6.93 4.39 -16.14
CA VAL A 152 6.19 5.60 -15.74
C VAL A 152 5.46 5.34 -14.42
N ASN A 153 5.93 5.96 -13.33
CA ASN A 153 5.34 5.78 -12.00
C ASN A 153 3.89 6.27 -11.90
N ALA A 154 3.52 7.30 -12.68
CA ALA A 154 2.14 7.78 -12.76
C ALA A 154 1.18 6.69 -13.25
N ASP A 155 1.57 5.90 -14.25
CA ASP A 155 0.77 4.80 -14.78
C ASP A 155 0.59 3.67 -13.75
N MET A 156 1.61 3.39 -12.95
CA MET A 156 1.50 2.43 -11.85
C MET A 156 0.45 2.87 -10.84
N LYS A 157 0.45 4.14 -10.43
CA LYS A 157 -0.55 4.71 -9.51
C LYS A 157 -1.97 4.58 -10.06
N VAL A 158 -2.18 4.87 -11.36
CA VAL A 158 -3.48 4.71 -12.02
C VAL A 158 -3.92 3.24 -12.06
N ARG A 159 -3.02 2.31 -12.37
CA ARG A 159 -3.30 0.87 -12.38
C ARG A 159 -3.70 0.36 -11.00
N PHE A 160 -2.96 0.74 -9.95
CA PHE A 160 -3.33 0.40 -8.57
C PHE A 160 -4.68 0.97 -8.17
N SER A 161 -4.94 2.23 -8.49
CA SER A 161 -6.25 2.86 -8.22
C SER A 161 -7.40 2.14 -8.94
N SER A 162 -7.20 1.68 -10.17
CA SER A 162 -8.20 0.92 -10.92
C SER A 162 -8.45 -0.46 -10.30
N MET A 163 -7.41 -1.14 -9.82
CA MET A 163 -7.55 -2.41 -9.09
C MET A 163 -8.34 -2.23 -7.80
N MET A 164 -8.05 -1.18 -7.03
CA MET A 164 -8.80 -0.86 -5.79
C MET A 164 -10.27 -0.60 -6.06
N LYS A 165 -10.60 0.17 -7.12
CA LYS A 165 -12.00 0.39 -7.52
C LYS A 165 -12.73 -0.90 -7.90
N SER A 166 -12.03 -1.87 -8.50
CA SER A 166 -12.60 -3.17 -8.81
C SER A 166 -13.02 -3.93 -7.54
N LEU A 167 -12.25 -3.81 -6.44
CA LEU A 167 -12.60 -4.40 -5.15
C LEU A 167 -13.85 -3.77 -4.54
N ASP A 168 -14.09 -2.48 -4.75
CA ASP A 168 -15.28 -1.79 -4.25
C ASP A 168 -16.58 -2.42 -4.80
N TYR A 169 -16.59 -2.86 -6.06
CA TYR A 169 -17.73 -3.57 -6.64
C TYR A 169 -17.98 -4.93 -5.99
N VAL A 170 -16.93 -5.66 -5.65
CA VAL A 170 -17.03 -6.94 -4.95
C VAL A 170 -17.59 -6.74 -3.54
N VAL A 171 -17.11 -5.73 -2.83
CA VAL A 171 -17.62 -5.37 -1.49
C VAL A 171 -19.10 -4.97 -1.57
N LEU A 172 -19.49 -4.17 -2.56
CA LEU A 172 -20.89 -3.77 -2.77
C LEU A 172 -21.78 -4.98 -3.05
N LEU A 173 -21.32 -5.94 -3.85
CA LEU A 173 -22.04 -7.18 -4.12
C LEU A 173 -22.23 -8.01 -2.83
N ILE A 174 -21.18 -8.15 -2.02
CA ILE A 174 -21.27 -8.87 -0.74
C ILE A 174 -22.26 -8.20 0.21
N ILE A 175 -22.23 -6.86 0.32
CA ILE A 175 -23.16 -6.09 1.12
C ILE A 175 -24.60 -6.30 0.62
N GLY A 176 -24.82 -6.29 -0.69
CA GLY A 176 -26.12 -6.56 -1.29
C GLY A 176 -26.65 -7.95 -0.98
N CYS A 177 -25.81 -8.98 -1.10
CA CYS A 177 -26.16 -10.36 -0.76
C CYS A 177 -26.47 -10.53 0.74
N ALA A 178 -25.63 -9.95 1.60
CA ALA A 178 -25.84 -10.00 3.05
C ALA A 178 -27.12 -9.27 3.47
N GLY A 179 -27.39 -8.09 2.87
CA GLY A 179 -28.60 -7.34 3.11
C GLY A 179 -29.87 -8.08 2.65
N SER A 180 -29.80 -8.75 1.49
CA SER A 180 -30.90 -9.58 1.00
C SER A 180 -31.20 -10.76 1.90
N LEU A 181 -30.15 -11.44 2.41
CA LEU A 181 -30.29 -12.53 3.36
C LEU A 181 -30.91 -12.05 4.68
N ALA A 182 -30.41 -10.95 5.21
CA ALA A 182 -30.96 -10.34 6.42
C ALA A 182 -32.44 -9.98 6.26
N PHE A 183 -32.81 -9.41 5.11
CA PHE A 183 -34.20 -9.07 4.80
C PHE A 183 -35.10 -10.32 4.79
N ILE A 184 -34.67 -11.43 4.16
CA ILE A 184 -35.44 -12.67 4.11
C ILE A 184 -35.63 -13.24 5.52
N VAL A 185 -34.58 -13.25 6.33
CA VAL A 185 -34.64 -13.73 7.72
C VAL A 185 -35.60 -12.89 8.57
N LEU A 186 -35.47 -11.55 8.50
CA LEU A 186 -36.36 -10.65 9.23
C LEU A 186 -37.81 -10.79 8.77
N TYR A 187 -38.06 -10.95 7.47
CA TYR A 187 -39.38 -11.16 6.91
C TYR A 187 -40.00 -12.46 7.47
N ASN A 188 -39.27 -13.57 7.45
CA ASN A 188 -39.74 -14.85 7.98
C ASN A 188 -40.01 -14.77 9.48
N LEU A 189 -39.09 -14.16 10.25
CA LEU A 189 -39.26 -13.99 11.70
C LEU A 189 -40.49 -13.15 12.04
N THR A 190 -40.72 -12.06 11.29
CA THR A 190 -41.88 -11.20 11.46
C THR A 190 -43.18 -11.96 11.16
N ASN A 191 -43.22 -12.77 10.10
CA ASN A 191 -44.39 -13.59 9.76
C ASN A 191 -44.70 -14.62 10.84
N ILE A 192 -43.68 -15.29 11.40
CA ILE A 192 -43.84 -16.24 12.51
C ILE A 192 -44.41 -15.51 13.75
N ASN A 193 -43.80 -14.40 14.15
CA ASN A 193 -44.26 -13.60 15.30
C ASN A 193 -45.74 -13.14 15.15
N ILE A 194 -46.12 -12.70 13.96
CA ILE A 194 -47.50 -12.31 13.71
C ILE A 194 -48.46 -13.51 13.80
N THR A 195 -48.06 -14.67 13.27
CA THR A 195 -48.88 -15.90 13.28
C THR A 195 -49.11 -16.40 14.69
N GLU A 196 -48.06 -16.42 15.53
CA GLU A 196 -48.13 -16.85 16.93
C GLU A 196 -49.03 -15.92 17.78
N ARG A 197 -49.05 -14.62 17.50
CA ARG A 197 -49.82 -13.61 18.25
C ARG A 197 -51.19 -13.27 17.62
N LEU A 198 -51.64 -14.06 16.61
CA LEU A 198 -52.92 -13.82 15.94
C LEU A 198 -54.11 -13.72 16.92
N ARG A 199 -54.11 -14.53 17.99
CA ARG A 199 -55.19 -14.48 19.02
C ARG A 199 -55.16 -13.18 19.83
N GLU A 200 -53.97 -12.70 20.20
CA GLU A 200 -53.80 -11.44 20.94
C GLU A 200 -54.23 -10.23 20.05
N ILE A 201 -53.80 -10.26 18.77
CA ILE A 201 -54.20 -9.25 17.78
C ILE A 201 -55.70 -9.23 17.56
N ALA A 202 -56.36 -10.41 17.53
CA ALA A 202 -57.81 -10.52 17.41
C ALA A 202 -58.54 -9.91 18.63
N THR A 203 -58.01 -10.19 19.85
CA THR A 203 -58.58 -9.62 21.10
C THR A 203 -58.50 -8.09 21.12
N ILE A 204 -57.34 -7.53 20.75
CA ILE A 204 -57.13 -6.07 20.66
C ILE A 204 -58.08 -5.42 19.65
N LYS A 205 -58.34 -6.07 18.53
CA LYS A 205 -59.31 -5.61 17.51
C LYS A 205 -60.75 -5.65 18.01
N VAL A 206 -61.12 -6.65 18.78
CA VAL A 206 -62.46 -6.75 19.35
C VAL A 206 -62.72 -5.64 20.42
N LEU A 207 -61.65 -5.22 21.10
CA LEU A 207 -61.64 -4.11 22.05
C LEU A 207 -61.77 -2.71 21.38
N GLY A 208 -61.82 -2.66 20.02
CA GLY A 208 -62.12 -1.41 19.29
C GLY A 208 -60.87 -0.62 18.85
N PHE A 209 -59.65 -1.18 18.95
CA PHE A 209 -58.46 -0.52 18.45
C PHE A 209 -58.39 -0.46 16.93
N TYR A 210 -57.95 0.67 16.38
CA TYR A 210 -57.80 0.86 14.94
C TYR A 210 -56.62 0.04 14.37
N ARG A 211 -56.75 -0.36 13.09
CA ARG A 211 -55.72 -1.14 12.36
C ARG A 211 -54.29 -0.56 12.50
N ARG A 212 -54.17 0.77 12.49
CA ARG A 212 -52.87 1.45 12.60
C ARG A 212 -52.25 1.31 14.01
N GLU A 213 -53.03 1.30 15.01
CA GLU A 213 -52.60 1.21 16.43
C GLU A 213 -52.10 -0.22 16.73
N THR A 214 -52.84 -1.22 16.28
CA THR A 214 -52.46 -2.63 16.38
C THR A 214 -51.17 -2.95 15.62
N ALA A 215 -51.04 -2.41 14.40
CA ALA A 215 -49.84 -2.57 13.58
C ALA A 215 -48.64 -1.87 14.26
N SER A 216 -48.79 -0.66 14.78
CA SER A 216 -47.74 0.08 15.48
C SER A 216 -47.23 -0.67 16.70
N TYR A 217 -48.11 -1.34 17.45
CA TYR A 217 -47.73 -2.13 18.63
C TYR A 217 -46.84 -3.32 18.23
N VAL A 218 -47.18 -4.09 17.25
CA VAL A 218 -46.42 -5.25 16.78
C VAL A 218 -45.09 -4.86 16.15
N PHE A 219 -45.04 -3.80 15.34
CA PHE A 219 -43.83 -3.35 14.67
C PHE A 219 -42.84 -2.68 15.64
N ARG A 220 -43.31 -2.04 16.72
CA ARG A 220 -42.46 -1.37 17.70
C ARG A 220 -41.51 -2.33 18.41
N GLU A 221 -41.99 -3.53 18.75
CA GLU A 221 -41.17 -4.58 19.37
C GLU A 221 -40.07 -5.07 18.44
N ASN A 222 -40.43 -5.37 17.18
CA ASN A 222 -39.46 -5.81 16.17
C ASN A 222 -38.43 -4.73 15.86
N LEU A 223 -38.82 -3.46 15.85
CA LEU A 223 -37.92 -2.34 15.57
C LEU A 223 -36.88 -2.15 16.67
N VAL A 224 -37.29 -2.32 17.94
CA VAL A 224 -36.38 -2.27 19.08
C VAL A 224 -35.38 -3.43 19.05
N LEU A 225 -35.83 -4.67 18.82
CA LEU A 225 -34.98 -5.84 18.71
C LEU A 225 -33.98 -5.72 17.55
N THR A 226 -34.44 -5.24 16.40
CA THR A 226 -33.57 -5.00 15.24
C THR A 226 -32.53 -3.92 15.53
N GLY A 227 -32.93 -2.85 16.21
CA GLY A 227 -32.03 -1.77 16.62
C GLY A 227 -30.91 -2.25 17.58
N ILE A 228 -31.28 -3.07 18.57
CA ILE A 228 -30.30 -3.67 19.50
C ILE A 228 -29.37 -4.64 18.75
N GLY A 229 -29.93 -5.51 17.89
CA GLY A 229 -29.15 -6.45 17.10
C GLY A 229 -28.17 -5.76 16.14
N ALA A 230 -28.59 -4.70 15.49
CA ALA A 230 -27.72 -3.89 14.64
C ALA A 230 -26.62 -3.19 15.44
N GLY A 231 -26.92 -2.68 16.64
CA GLY A 231 -25.94 -2.06 17.52
C GLY A 231 -24.87 -3.02 18.00
N VAL A 232 -25.26 -4.26 18.35
CA VAL A 232 -24.31 -5.31 18.77
C VAL A 232 -23.48 -5.84 17.60
N GLY A 233 -24.04 -5.88 16.39
CA GLY A 233 -23.33 -6.36 15.19
C GLY A 233 -22.35 -5.36 14.59
N LEU A 234 -22.36 -4.10 15.05
CA LEU A 234 -21.44 -3.03 14.63
C LEU A 234 -20.20 -2.90 15.53
N ILE A 235 -20.17 -3.58 16.68
CA ILE A 235 -19.04 -3.66 17.61
C ILE A 235 -18.23 -4.93 17.32
#